data_a4d696b36b3618d3d56c4cad12b39918
#
_entry.id   a4d696b36b3618d3d56c4cad12b39918
#
_cell.length_a   1.000
_cell.length_b   1.000
_cell.length_c   1.000
_cell.angle_alpha   90.00
_cell.angle_beta   90.00
_cell.angle_gamma   90.00
#
_symmetry.space_group_name_H-M   'P 1'
#
loop_
_entity.id
_entity.type
_entity.pdbx_description
1 polymer ?
#
loop_
_entity_poly.entity_id
_entity_poly.type
_entity_poly.pdbx_seq_one_letter_code
_entity_poly.pdbx_strand_id
1 'polypeptide(L)'
;MSNHGTALSDDTIIRVDRSTPVVYPHYWWLKNVAHPEFHAKGPPEYDLATVELWLHKGQESARRVAGNLIKGQKKGRGVTGSLIYEHLLKNNMLVSCLGFADGLEIQKKGILVFRKFFNGKGLYLWNSVAEDLRDGLQVSFLAELGDEVVMGWRWLGHIWDRDDPAARFPS
;
A
#
# COMPACT_ATOMS: atom_id res chain seq x y z
N MET A 1 -8.65 32.13 -24.87
CA MET A 1 -9.12 31.60 -23.56
C MET A 1 -8.39 30.29 -23.25
N SER A 2 -7.44 30.36 -22.40
CA SER A 2 -6.62 29.20 -22.02
C SER A 2 -7.41 28.27 -21.12
N ASN A 3 -7.60 27.04 -21.58
CA ASN A 3 -8.17 25.95 -20.79
C ASN A 3 -7.21 25.53 -19.68
N HIS A 4 -7.20 26.24 -18.55
CA HIS A 4 -6.42 25.86 -17.37
C HIS A 4 -7.12 24.82 -16.50
N GLY A 5 -8.33 24.36 -16.86
CA GLY A 5 -9.12 23.43 -16.05
C GLY A 5 -8.80 21.95 -16.26
N THR A 6 -8.20 21.56 -17.38
CA THR A 6 -7.99 20.13 -17.74
C THR A 6 -6.64 19.56 -17.27
N ALA A 7 -5.64 20.39 -17.04
CA ALA A 7 -4.30 19.92 -16.63
C ALA A 7 -4.23 19.48 -15.16
N LEU A 8 -5.07 20.04 -14.28
CA LEU A 8 -5.07 19.71 -12.85
C LEU A 8 -5.77 18.37 -12.52
N SER A 9 -6.71 17.92 -13.38
CA SER A 9 -7.41 16.65 -13.14
C SER A 9 -6.59 15.41 -13.52
N ASP A 10 -5.64 15.52 -14.47
CA ASP A 10 -4.81 14.41 -14.93
C ASP A 10 -3.72 14.02 -13.93
N ASP A 11 -3.27 14.95 -13.08
CA ASP A 11 -2.21 14.69 -12.10
C ASP A 11 -2.64 13.69 -11.01
N THR A 12 -3.93 13.53 -10.78
CA THR A 12 -4.48 12.63 -9.77
C THR A 12 -5.00 11.32 -10.34
N ILE A 13 -5.06 11.20 -11.66
CA ILE A 13 -5.60 10.01 -12.32
C ILE A 13 -4.51 8.95 -12.47
N ILE A 14 -4.82 7.76 -11.98
CA ILE A 14 -3.97 6.58 -12.10
C ILE A 14 -4.54 5.68 -13.18
N ARG A 15 -3.68 5.27 -14.12
CA ARG A 15 -4.01 4.32 -15.19
C ARG A 15 -3.09 3.12 -15.07
N VAL A 16 -3.67 1.93 -14.99
CA VAL A 16 -2.94 0.68 -14.84
C VAL A 16 -3.40 -0.29 -15.93
N ASP A 17 -2.45 -0.85 -16.66
CA ASP A 17 -2.74 -1.94 -17.61
C ASP A 17 -3.05 -3.23 -16.82
N ARG A 18 -4.31 -3.63 -16.82
CA ARG A 18 -4.78 -4.84 -16.15
C ARG A 18 -4.71 -6.08 -17.03
N SER A 19 -4.47 -5.91 -18.32
CA SER A 19 -4.41 -7.03 -19.28
C SER A 19 -3.09 -7.78 -19.27
N THR A 20 -2.03 -7.12 -18.80
CA THR A 20 -0.67 -7.68 -18.74
C THR A 20 -0.34 -8.06 -17.29
N PRO A 21 0.23 -9.26 -17.06
CA PRO A 21 0.72 -9.63 -15.73
C PRO A 21 1.72 -8.63 -15.19
N VAL A 22 1.70 -8.43 -13.86
CA VAL A 22 2.65 -7.54 -13.20
C VAL A 22 4.07 -8.08 -13.35
N VAL A 23 4.97 -7.23 -13.84
CA VAL A 23 6.40 -7.53 -13.87
C VAL A 23 7.03 -7.00 -12.60
N TYR A 24 7.45 -7.90 -11.72
CA TYR A 24 8.19 -7.53 -10.52
C TYR A 24 9.66 -7.36 -10.87
N PRO A 25 10.33 -6.33 -10.31
CA PRO A 25 11.77 -6.21 -10.44
C PRO A 25 12.42 -7.48 -9.92
N HIS A 26 13.59 -7.84 -10.50
CA HIS A 26 14.33 -9.01 -10.04
C HIS A 26 14.88 -8.76 -8.64
N TYR A 27 14.17 -9.26 -7.64
CA TYR A 27 14.65 -9.31 -6.26
C TYR A 27 15.21 -10.72 -6.00
N TRP A 28 16.45 -10.79 -5.60
CA TRP A 28 17.11 -12.07 -5.29
C TRP A 28 16.43 -12.84 -4.14
N TRP A 29 15.68 -12.14 -3.30
CA TRP A 29 14.95 -12.71 -2.15
C TRP A 29 13.50 -13.10 -2.46
N LEU A 30 12.94 -12.67 -3.58
CA LEU A 30 11.56 -12.93 -3.95
C LEU A 30 11.41 -14.32 -4.57
N LYS A 31 10.57 -15.15 -3.98
CA LYS A 31 10.31 -16.52 -4.43
C LYS A 31 9.03 -16.61 -5.26
N ASN A 32 7.90 -16.20 -4.68
CA ASN A 32 6.58 -16.25 -5.30
C ASN A 32 5.76 -15.03 -4.92
N VAL A 33 4.88 -14.62 -5.82
CA VAL A 33 3.84 -13.62 -5.53
C VAL A 33 2.54 -14.36 -5.27
N ALA A 34 1.91 -14.06 -4.14
CA ALA A 34 0.61 -14.59 -3.81
C ALA A 34 -0.48 -13.88 -4.62
N HIS A 35 -1.51 -14.60 -5.02
CA HIS A 35 -2.70 -14.06 -5.68
C HIS A 35 -2.41 -13.19 -6.92
N PRO A 36 -1.59 -13.66 -7.89
CA PRO A 36 -1.25 -12.86 -9.07
C PRO A 36 -2.47 -12.54 -9.94
N GLU A 37 -3.54 -13.33 -9.84
CA GLU A 37 -4.81 -13.13 -10.55
C GLU A 37 -5.58 -11.87 -10.12
N PHE A 38 -5.31 -11.33 -8.93
CA PHE A 38 -6.03 -10.18 -8.43
C PHE A 38 -5.71 -8.88 -9.17
N HIS A 39 -4.53 -8.80 -9.76
CA HIS A 39 -4.14 -7.64 -10.57
C HIS A 39 -5.16 -7.33 -11.68
N ALA A 40 -5.62 -8.34 -12.39
CA ALA A 40 -6.56 -8.19 -13.49
C ALA A 40 -7.96 -7.73 -13.06
N LYS A 41 -8.28 -7.85 -11.79
CA LYS A 41 -9.60 -7.52 -11.23
C LYS A 41 -9.74 -6.06 -10.77
N GLY A 42 -8.65 -5.31 -10.71
CA GLY A 42 -8.69 -3.91 -10.35
C GLY A 42 -9.23 -3.00 -11.46
N PRO A 43 -9.68 -1.79 -11.13
CA PRO A 43 -10.07 -0.81 -12.15
C PRO A 43 -8.87 -0.39 -12.99
N PRO A 44 -9.04 -0.19 -14.31
CA PRO A 44 -7.95 0.26 -15.18
C PRO A 44 -7.62 1.74 -14.99
N GLU A 45 -8.55 2.52 -14.43
CA GLU A 45 -8.39 3.94 -14.19
C GLU A 45 -9.14 4.35 -12.93
N TYR A 46 -8.53 5.19 -12.11
CA TYR A 46 -9.17 5.76 -10.91
C TYR A 46 -8.47 7.05 -10.48
N ASP A 47 -9.19 7.86 -9.72
CA ASP A 47 -8.66 9.08 -9.13
C ASP A 47 -8.08 8.79 -7.74
N LEU A 48 -6.86 9.25 -7.47
CA LEU A 48 -6.23 9.12 -6.15
C LEU A 48 -7.09 9.69 -5.02
N ALA A 49 -7.87 10.74 -5.30
CA ALA A 49 -8.78 11.32 -4.32
C ALA A 49 -9.87 10.35 -3.86
N THR A 50 -10.14 9.29 -4.63
CA THR A 50 -11.17 8.29 -4.32
C THR A 50 -10.62 7.04 -3.65
N VAL A 51 -9.29 6.92 -3.53
CA VAL A 51 -8.64 5.80 -2.83
C VAL A 51 -9.04 5.82 -1.36
N GLU A 52 -9.52 4.70 -0.88
CA GLU A 52 -9.92 4.54 0.51
C GLU A 52 -8.73 4.04 1.34
N LEU A 53 -8.54 4.65 2.52
CA LEU A 53 -7.54 4.20 3.48
C LEU A 53 -8.24 3.40 4.58
N TRP A 54 -7.89 2.13 4.67
CA TRP A 54 -8.50 1.20 5.62
C TRP A 54 -7.51 0.82 6.72
N LEU A 55 -7.99 0.79 7.96
CA LEU A 55 -7.23 0.33 9.12
C LEU A 55 -7.91 -0.88 9.75
N HIS A 56 -7.11 -1.88 10.11
CA HIS A 56 -7.56 -2.93 11.00
C HIS A 56 -7.92 -2.32 12.36
N LYS A 57 -8.91 -2.89 13.03
CA LYS A 57 -9.39 -2.40 14.34
C LYS A 57 -8.26 -2.17 15.36
N GLY A 58 -7.25 -3.03 15.38
CA GLY A 58 -6.11 -2.87 16.29
C GLY A 58 -5.15 -1.74 15.93
N GLN A 59 -5.26 -1.18 14.72
CA GLN A 59 -4.43 -0.06 14.26
C GLN A 59 -5.01 1.31 14.62
N GLU A 60 -6.32 1.43 14.76
CA GLU A 60 -7.00 2.72 14.86
C GLU A 60 -6.53 3.58 16.04
N SER A 61 -6.21 2.97 17.17
CA SER A 61 -5.72 3.64 18.38
C SER A 61 -4.21 3.60 18.54
N ALA A 62 -3.50 2.86 17.67
CA ALA A 62 -2.07 2.68 17.76
C ALA A 62 -1.32 3.90 17.21
N ARG A 63 -0.37 4.41 17.99
CA ARG A 63 0.51 5.50 17.56
C ARG A 63 1.95 5.02 17.53
N ARG A 64 2.67 5.40 16.48
CA ARG A 64 4.11 5.23 16.45
C ARG A 64 4.73 6.19 17.47
N VAL A 65 5.37 5.63 18.48
CA VAL A 65 6.15 6.44 19.43
C VAL A 65 7.53 6.66 18.80
N ALA A 66 7.85 7.91 18.47
CA ALA A 66 9.15 8.25 17.91
C ALA A 66 10.27 7.84 18.88
N GLY A 67 11.12 6.93 18.43
CA GLY A 67 12.49 6.78 18.87
C GLY A 67 12.79 5.88 20.07
N ASN A 68 11.87 5.52 20.95
CA ASN A 68 12.14 4.58 22.04
C ASN A 68 10.91 3.80 22.46
N LEU A 69 11.01 2.50 22.29
CA LEU A 69 10.13 1.54 22.92
C LEU A 69 10.30 1.67 24.45
N ILE A 70 9.40 2.37 25.08
CA ILE A 70 9.33 2.37 26.54
C ILE A 70 8.96 0.94 26.97
N LYS A 71 9.90 0.24 27.59
CA LYS A 71 9.68 -1.08 28.17
C LYS A 71 8.40 -1.07 29.01
N GLY A 72 7.40 -1.89 28.63
CA GLY A 72 6.19 -2.11 29.41
C GLY A 72 4.89 -1.60 28.82
N GLN A 73 4.88 -0.79 27.77
CA GLN A 73 3.64 -0.36 27.11
C GLN A 73 3.28 -1.29 25.95
N LYS A 74 2.66 -2.42 26.25
CA LYS A 74 2.18 -3.38 25.24
C LYS A 74 0.79 -3.06 24.69
N LYS A 75 0.03 -2.16 25.31
CA LYS A 75 -1.32 -1.77 24.87
C LYS A 75 -1.25 -0.60 23.89
N GLY A 76 -1.93 -0.71 22.74
CA GLY A 76 -2.08 0.35 21.75
C GLY A 76 -0.94 0.47 20.74
N ARG A 77 -0.13 -0.57 20.53
CA ARG A 77 1.02 -0.56 19.59
C ARG A 77 0.68 -0.96 18.16
N GLY A 78 -0.54 -1.42 17.91
CA GLY A 78 -0.93 -1.91 16.61
C GLY A 78 -1.07 -3.42 16.55
N VAL A 79 -1.09 -3.94 15.34
CA VAL A 79 -1.27 -5.36 15.05
C VAL A 79 -0.18 -5.87 14.12
N THR A 80 0.11 -7.16 14.16
CA THR A 80 1.03 -7.76 13.19
C THR A 80 0.42 -7.74 11.79
N GLY A 81 1.27 -7.65 10.77
CA GLY A 81 0.84 -7.76 9.39
C GLY A 81 0.13 -9.07 9.08
N SER A 82 0.53 -10.16 9.76
CA SER A 82 -0.13 -11.46 9.63
C SER A 82 -1.60 -11.43 10.00
N LEU A 83 -1.97 -10.72 11.07
CA LEU A 83 -3.38 -10.56 11.47
C LEU A 83 -4.16 -9.73 10.46
N ILE A 84 -3.56 -8.68 9.92
CA ILE A 84 -4.17 -7.85 8.86
C ILE A 84 -4.41 -8.71 7.62
N TYR A 85 -3.39 -9.45 7.18
CA TYR A 85 -3.48 -10.32 6.01
C TYR A 85 -4.56 -11.37 6.15
N GLU A 86 -4.63 -12.07 7.28
CA GLU A 86 -5.67 -13.05 7.57
C GLU A 86 -7.07 -12.44 7.50
N HIS A 87 -7.24 -11.25 8.07
CA HIS A 87 -8.53 -10.55 8.04
C HIS A 87 -8.94 -10.19 6.60
N LEU A 88 -8.02 -9.62 5.82
CA LEU A 88 -8.28 -9.23 4.44
C LEU A 88 -8.57 -10.44 3.55
N LEU A 89 -7.84 -11.53 3.74
CA LEU A 89 -8.03 -12.77 3.01
C LEU A 89 -9.37 -13.42 3.33
N LYS A 90 -9.69 -13.56 4.62
CA LYS A 90 -10.92 -14.19 5.10
C LYS A 90 -12.18 -13.45 4.65
N ASN A 91 -12.11 -12.14 4.52
CA ASN A 91 -13.25 -11.28 4.14
C ASN A 91 -13.25 -10.90 2.66
N ASN A 92 -12.46 -11.55 1.83
CA ASN A 92 -12.33 -11.27 0.39
C ASN A 92 -11.99 -9.80 0.08
N MET A 93 -11.22 -9.16 0.93
CA MET A 93 -10.86 -7.75 0.80
C MET A 93 -9.55 -7.52 0.01
N LEU A 94 -8.70 -8.55 -0.14
CA LEU A 94 -7.42 -8.41 -0.85
C LEU A 94 -7.60 -7.96 -2.30
N VAL A 95 -8.62 -8.48 -2.98
CA VAL A 95 -8.90 -8.14 -4.38
C VAL A 95 -9.29 -6.67 -4.56
N SER A 96 -9.81 -6.03 -3.51
CA SER A 96 -10.18 -4.61 -3.52
C SER A 96 -9.04 -3.68 -3.07
N CYS A 97 -7.90 -4.23 -2.68
CA CYS A 97 -6.72 -3.45 -2.32
C CYS A 97 -5.88 -3.11 -3.56
N LEU A 98 -5.19 -1.99 -3.51
CA LEU A 98 -4.19 -1.64 -4.51
C LEU A 98 -3.05 -2.65 -4.45
N GLY A 99 -2.37 -2.83 -5.59
CA GLY A 99 -1.23 -3.71 -5.72
C GLY A 99 0.04 -2.98 -6.16
N PHE A 100 1.10 -3.75 -6.40
CA PHE A 100 2.42 -3.25 -6.78
C PHE A 100 2.37 -2.37 -8.04
N ALA A 101 1.63 -2.79 -9.07
CA ALA A 101 1.50 -2.01 -10.31
C ALA A 101 0.83 -0.67 -10.08
N ASP A 102 -0.17 -0.62 -9.21
CA ASP A 102 -0.81 0.63 -8.77
C ASP A 102 0.21 1.54 -8.08
N GLY A 103 1.00 0.96 -7.19
CA GLY A 103 2.06 1.67 -6.47
C GLY A 103 3.09 2.29 -7.40
N LEU A 104 3.50 1.59 -8.46
CA LEU A 104 4.44 2.13 -9.46
C LEU A 104 3.87 3.36 -10.16
N GLU A 105 2.60 3.35 -10.52
CA GLU A 105 1.94 4.49 -11.16
C GLU A 105 1.76 5.68 -10.21
N ILE A 106 1.46 5.41 -8.94
CA ILE A 106 1.40 6.45 -7.89
C ILE A 106 2.79 7.05 -7.67
N GLN A 107 3.83 6.24 -7.60
CA GLN A 107 5.21 6.69 -7.44
C GLN A 107 5.62 7.67 -8.56
N LYS A 108 5.23 7.40 -9.80
CA LYS A 108 5.52 8.27 -10.95
C LYS A 108 4.90 9.66 -10.84
N LYS A 109 3.82 9.81 -10.07
CA LYS A 109 3.19 11.11 -9.85
C LYS A 109 4.04 12.05 -9.00
N GLY A 110 4.98 11.51 -8.24
CA GLY A 110 5.95 12.27 -7.48
C GLY A 110 5.52 12.63 -6.06
N ILE A 111 6.46 13.24 -5.34
CA ILE A 111 6.32 13.49 -3.90
C ILE A 111 5.21 14.50 -3.56
N LEU A 112 5.00 15.53 -4.38
CA LEU A 112 3.99 16.54 -4.08
C LEU A 112 2.57 15.96 -4.17
N VAL A 113 2.31 15.11 -5.16
CA VAL A 113 1.03 14.41 -5.28
C VAL A 113 0.85 13.41 -4.13
N PHE A 114 1.88 12.66 -3.80
CA PHE A 114 1.85 11.71 -2.69
C PHE A 114 1.53 12.40 -1.35
N ARG A 115 2.21 13.51 -1.05
CA ARG A 115 1.98 14.29 0.16
C ARG A 115 0.56 14.84 0.24
N LYS A 116 0.00 15.23 -0.89
CA LYS A 116 -1.36 15.76 -0.94
C LYS A 116 -2.40 14.78 -0.41
N PHE A 117 -2.25 13.48 -0.72
CA PHE A 117 -3.24 12.46 -0.37
C PHE A 117 -2.82 11.56 0.79
N PHE A 118 -1.53 11.34 0.99
CA PHE A 118 -1.00 10.31 1.89
C PHE A 118 0.09 10.83 2.83
N ASN A 119 0.08 12.12 3.12
CA ASN A 119 1.11 12.75 3.95
C ASN A 119 1.26 12.03 5.31
N GLY A 120 2.49 11.64 5.64
CA GLY A 120 2.81 10.94 6.88
C GLY A 120 2.35 9.49 6.95
N LYS A 121 1.89 8.90 5.83
CA LYS A 121 1.40 7.51 5.76
C LYS A 121 2.37 6.61 5.01
N GLY A 122 2.47 5.37 5.49
CA GLY A 122 2.95 4.25 4.69
C GLY A 122 1.75 3.60 4.01
N LEU A 123 1.69 3.66 2.68
CA LEU A 123 0.56 3.18 1.90
C LEU A 123 0.78 1.72 1.53
N TYR A 124 0.06 0.80 2.18
CA TYR A 124 0.26 -0.63 1.98
C TYR A 124 -0.61 -1.19 0.86
N LEU A 125 0.04 -1.95 -0.02
CA LEU A 125 -0.51 -2.44 -1.28
C LEU A 125 -0.81 -3.94 -1.14
N TRP A 126 -1.81 -4.26 -0.33
CA TRP A 126 -2.11 -5.63 0.11
C TRP A 126 -2.54 -6.60 -0.99
N ASN A 127 -2.86 -6.12 -2.17
CA ASN A 127 -3.06 -6.99 -3.34
C ASN A 127 -1.77 -7.70 -3.75
N SER A 128 -0.61 -7.13 -3.41
CA SER A 128 0.71 -7.68 -3.75
C SER A 128 1.46 -8.13 -2.50
N VAL A 129 1.18 -9.35 -2.09
CA VAL A 129 1.91 -10.07 -1.03
C VAL A 129 2.82 -11.07 -1.70
N ALA A 130 4.06 -11.17 -1.24
CA ALA A 130 5.06 -12.06 -1.81
C ALA A 130 5.72 -12.93 -0.74
N GLU A 131 6.13 -14.11 -1.15
CA GLU A 131 6.88 -15.05 -0.33
C GLU A 131 8.39 -14.83 -0.54
N ASP A 132 9.13 -14.69 0.54
CA ASP A 132 10.59 -14.58 0.50
C ASP A 132 11.27 -15.97 0.56
N LEU A 133 12.61 -16.00 0.43
CA LEU A 133 13.37 -17.24 0.42
C LEU A 133 13.36 -18.01 1.76
N ARG A 134 12.86 -17.41 2.83
CA ARG A 134 12.72 -18.04 4.15
C ARG A 134 11.28 -18.49 4.43
N ASP A 135 10.44 -18.54 3.37
CA ASP A 135 9.01 -18.84 3.45
C ASP A 135 8.20 -17.83 4.29
N GLY A 136 8.78 -16.63 4.52
CA GLY A 136 8.09 -15.51 5.14
C GLY A 136 7.27 -14.75 4.10
N LEU A 137 6.21 -14.06 4.56
CA LEU A 137 5.40 -13.21 3.70
C LEU A 137 5.77 -11.74 3.88
N GLN A 138 5.76 -11.01 2.77
CA GLN A 138 6.00 -9.57 2.72
C GLN A 138 4.94 -8.90 1.87
N VAL A 139 4.59 -7.67 2.24
CA VAL A 139 3.66 -6.83 1.48
C VAL A 139 4.38 -5.61 0.95
N SER A 140 4.08 -5.21 -0.29
CA SER A 140 4.63 -3.99 -0.86
C SER A 140 3.98 -2.74 -0.27
N PHE A 141 4.73 -1.66 -0.21
CA PHE A 141 4.24 -0.38 0.27
C PHE A 141 4.93 0.79 -0.42
N LEU A 142 4.27 1.94 -0.37
CA LEU A 142 4.84 3.24 -0.73
C LEU A 142 4.99 4.09 0.54
N ALA A 143 6.09 4.79 0.62
CA ALA A 143 6.33 5.75 1.70
C ALA A 143 7.17 6.92 1.20
N GLU A 144 7.09 8.01 1.93
CA GLU A 144 7.96 9.15 1.73
C GLU A 144 9.30 8.91 2.44
N LEU A 145 10.38 9.09 1.70
CA LEU A 145 11.73 9.07 2.24
C LEU A 145 12.50 10.26 1.67
N GLY A 146 12.82 11.24 2.53
CA GLY A 146 13.35 12.52 2.07
C GLY A 146 12.33 13.20 1.17
N ASP A 147 12.75 13.59 -0.04
CA ASP A 147 11.89 14.23 -1.04
C ASP A 147 11.42 13.26 -2.13
N GLU A 148 11.44 11.96 -1.86
CA GLU A 148 11.11 10.93 -2.83
C GLU A 148 10.00 10.01 -2.30
N VAL A 149 9.21 9.47 -3.22
CA VAL A 149 8.30 8.35 -2.95
C VAL A 149 9.05 7.07 -3.24
N VAL A 150 9.18 6.23 -2.22
CA VAL A 150 9.91 4.97 -2.34
C VAL A 150 8.95 3.78 -2.26
N MET A 151 9.27 2.74 -3.04
CA MET A 151 8.58 1.45 -2.99
C MET A 151 9.43 0.49 -2.15
N GLY A 152 8.80 -0.18 -1.22
CA GLY A 152 9.48 -1.16 -0.38
C GLY A 152 8.61 -2.39 -0.13
N TRP A 153 9.18 -3.32 0.63
CA TRP A 153 8.52 -4.55 1.09
C TRP A 153 8.71 -4.67 2.59
N ARG A 154 7.65 -5.07 3.29
CA ARG A 154 7.68 -5.22 4.74
C ARG A 154 7.23 -6.62 5.13
N TRP A 155 8.01 -7.27 5.98
CA TRP A 155 7.70 -8.57 6.53
C TRP A 155 6.44 -8.53 7.42
N LEU A 156 5.52 -9.48 7.23
CA LEU A 156 4.25 -9.52 7.95
C LEU A 156 4.39 -9.76 9.46
N GLY A 157 5.56 -10.18 9.93
CA GLY A 157 5.86 -10.30 11.36
C GLY A 157 6.05 -8.97 12.09
N HIS A 158 6.22 -7.87 11.37
CA HIS A 158 6.28 -6.53 11.96
C HIS A 158 4.91 -6.05 12.45
N ILE A 159 4.91 -4.91 13.14
CA ILE A 159 3.73 -4.28 13.70
C ILE A 159 3.30 -3.10 12.82
N TRP A 160 2.00 -3.02 12.52
CA TRP A 160 1.36 -1.90 11.82
C TRP A 160 0.61 -1.02 12.80
N ASP A 161 0.76 0.29 12.66
CA ASP A 161 0.05 1.30 13.45
C ASP A 161 -0.94 2.09 12.57
N ARG A 162 -1.51 3.15 13.14
CA ARG A 162 -2.51 4.00 12.45
C ARG A 162 -1.96 4.72 11.21
N ASP A 163 -0.65 4.84 11.07
CA ASP A 163 0.00 5.49 9.93
C ASP A 163 0.34 4.54 8.79
N ASP A 164 -0.07 3.27 8.92
CA ASP A 164 0.18 2.20 7.96
C ASP A 164 -1.13 1.65 7.37
N PRO A 165 -1.99 2.48 6.73
CA PRO A 165 -3.25 2.00 6.19
C PRO A 165 -3.08 1.11 4.96
N ALA A 166 -4.07 0.25 4.74
CA ALA A 166 -4.25 -0.42 3.47
C ALA A 166 -4.90 0.54 2.48
N ALA A 167 -4.36 0.61 1.26
CA ALA A 167 -4.98 1.35 0.18
C ALA A 167 -5.98 0.47 -0.56
N ARG A 168 -7.20 0.95 -0.72
CA ARG A 168 -8.28 0.22 -1.39
C ARG A 168 -8.87 1.03 -2.53
N PHE A 169 -9.33 0.32 -3.55
CA PHE A 169 -10.09 0.95 -4.64
C PHE A 169 -11.41 1.50 -4.09
N PRO A 170 -11.93 2.59 -4.70
CA PRO A 170 -13.24 3.11 -4.30
C PRO A 170 -14.32 2.06 -4.46
N SER A 171 -15.20 1.97 -3.49
CA SER A 171 -16.35 1.06 -3.48
C SER A 171 -17.53 1.61 -4.29
#